data_b5da7be7c5801f3547cef48afd653f2a
#
_entry.id   b5da7be7c5801f3547cef48afd653f2a
#
_cell.length_a   1.000
_cell.length_b   1.000
_cell.length_c   1.000
_cell.angle_alpha   90.00
_cell.angle_beta   90.00
_cell.angle_gamma   90.00
#
_symmetry.space_group_name_H-M   'P 1'
#
loop_
_entity.id
_entity.type
_entity.pdbx_description
1 polymer ?
#
loop_
_entity_poly.entity_id
_entity_poly.type
_entity_poly.pdbx_seq_one_letter_code
_entity_poly.pdbx_strand_id
1 'polypeptide(L)'
;MFWFLLILLQVPRSQHGSVTQRVGMTDIAISYNRPVARGRELFGSLVHWGRIWHPGADSATTISFSKNVIIDGHALAAGRYSLWTIPDAPPKPWTVIFNRGVGGWHTNYPGESQDALRLSVATETGPHMETLTYYFPVVDADSAVLRLQWGTVVVPMKIKATQ
;
A
#
# COMPACT_ATOMS: atom_id res chain seq x y z
N MET A 1 31.17 4.52 -40.51
CA MET A 1 30.29 5.47 -39.85
C MET A 1 29.54 4.69 -38.78
N PHE A 2 30.03 4.71 -37.53
CA PHE A 2 29.46 3.95 -36.41
C PHE A 2 28.32 4.79 -35.78
N TRP A 3 27.09 4.28 -35.85
CA TRP A 3 25.95 4.86 -35.13
C TRP A 3 26.02 4.36 -33.69
N PHE A 4 26.39 5.24 -32.77
CA PHE A 4 26.21 4.99 -31.34
C PHE A 4 24.72 5.11 -31.01
N LEU A 5 24.07 3.98 -30.78
CA LEU A 5 22.71 3.92 -30.24
C LEU A 5 22.81 4.37 -28.78
N LEU A 6 22.48 5.63 -28.49
CA LEU A 6 22.30 6.10 -27.13
C LEU A 6 21.04 5.46 -26.56
N ILE A 7 21.21 4.38 -25.82
CA ILE A 7 20.13 3.82 -24.97
C ILE A 7 19.94 4.79 -23.83
N LEU A 8 18.95 5.70 -23.96
CA LEU A 8 18.46 6.52 -22.87
C LEU A 8 17.81 5.60 -21.84
N LEU A 9 18.53 5.26 -20.80
CA LEU A 9 17.95 4.63 -19.61
C LEU A 9 16.91 5.60 -19.02
N GLN A 10 15.64 5.35 -19.31
CA GLN A 10 14.54 6.12 -18.71
C GLN A 10 14.43 5.75 -17.23
N VAL A 11 14.86 6.65 -16.37
CA VAL A 11 14.65 6.51 -14.92
C VAL A 11 13.15 6.60 -14.63
N PRO A 12 12.55 5.61 -13.95
CA PRO A 12 11.13 5.65 -13.59
C PRO A 12 10.78 6.91 -12.81
N ARG A 13 9.64 7.51 -13.11
CA ARG A 13 9.17 8.72 -12.42
C ARG A 13 8.80 8.47 -10.95
N SER A 14 8.38 7.25 -10.64
CA SER A 14 8.06 6.80 -9.29
C SER A 14 9.19 5.90 -8.81
N GLN A 15 9.99 6.40 -7.88
CA GLN A 15 11.14 5.67 -7.38
C GLN A 15 10.71 4.53 -6.44
N HIS A 16 11.47 3.46 -6.43
CA HIS A 16 11.26 2.34 -5.52
C HIS A 16 11.53 2.74 -4.08
N GLY A 17 10.71 2.23 -3.16
CA GLY A 17 10.88 2.36 -1.73
C GLY A 17 10.45 1.10 -1.00
N SER A 18 10.96 0.92 0.18
CA SER A 18 10.56 -0.15 1.08
C SER A 18 10.53 0.34 2.52
N VAL A 19 9.73 -0.31 3.34
CA VAL A 19 9.73 -0.14 4.79
C VAL A 19 9.63 -1.50 5.45
N THR A 20 10.42 -1.71 6.49
CA THR A 20 10.38 -2.91 7.33
C THR A 20 10.17 -2.52 8.77
N GLN A 21 9.37 -3.32 9.48
CA GLN A 21 9.11 -3.13 10.90
C GLN A 21 8.97 -4.49 11.58
N ARG A 22 9.66 -4.67 12.69
CA ARG A 22 9.42 -5.80 13.59
C ARG A 22 8.37 -5.40 14.62
N VAL A 23 7.38 -6.27 14.82
CA VAL A 23 6.32 -6.14 15.82
C VAL A 23 6.24 -7.46 16.58
N GLY A 24 6.60 -7.47 17.84
CA GLY A 24 6.81 -8.70 18.60
C GLY A 24 7.84 -9.60 17.91
N MET A 25 7.43 -10.80 17.54
CA MET A 25 8.26 -11.76 16.79
C MET A 25 7.95 -11.80 15.28
N THR A 26 7.18 -10.84 14.78
CA THR A 26 6.75 -10.77 13.38
C THR A 26 7.53 -9.69 12.64
N ASP A 27 8.17 -10.07 11.54
CA ASP A 27 8.75 -9.10 10.60
C ASP A 27 7.71 -8.75 9.54
N ILE A 28 7.50 -7.45 9.35
CA ILE A 28 6.61 -6.88 8.34
C ILE A 28 7.50 -6.16 7.33
N ALA A 29 7.31 -6.42 6.04
CA ALA A 29 8.05 -5.73 4.98
C ALA A 29 7.10 -5.29 3.87
N ILE A 30 7.20 -4.03 3.47
CA ILE A 30 6.43 -3.44 2.38
C ILE A 30 7.40 -2.98 1.30
N SER A 31 7.09 -3.31 0.05
CA SER A 31 7.88 -2.94 -1.13
C SER A 31 6.95 -2.31 -2.17
N TYR A 32 7.27 -1.12 -2.63
CA TYR A 32 6.37 -0.33 -3.48
C TYR A 32 7.13 0.73 -4.29
N ASN A 33 6.52 1.22 -5.37
CA ASN A 33 7.00 2.42 -6.05
C ASN A 33 6.16 3.63 -5.63
N ARG A 34 6.81 4.78 -5.50
CA ARG A 34 6.31 5.95 -4.78
C ARG A 34 5.90 7.07 -5.74
N PRO A 35 4.62 7.16 -6.16
CA PRO A 35 4.15 8.28 -6.97
C PRO A 35 4.19 9.58 -6.18
N VAL A 36 4.48 10.68 -6.89
CA VAL A 36 4.57 12.05 -6.38
C VAL A 36 3.35 12.84 -6.84
N ALA A 37 2.75 13.63 -5.97
CA ALA A 37 1.52 14.37 -6.25
C ALA A 37 1.69 15.43 -7.35
N ARG A 38 2.76 16.21 -7.32
CA ARG A 38 3.10 17.25 -8.30
C ARG A 38 1.94 18.22 -8.56
N GLY A 39 1.29 18.68 -7.49
CA GLY A 39 0.18 19.64 -7.57
C GLY A 39 -1.11 19.10 -8.19
N ARG A 40 -1.21 17.77 -8.46
CA ARG A 40 -2.42 17.18 -9.02
C ARG A 40 -3.48 16.97 -7.94
N GLU A 41 -4.74 17.07 -8.33
CA GLU A 41 -5.84 16.59 -7.53
C GLU A 41 -5.80 15.05 -7.52
N LEU A 42 -5.61 14.45 -6.34
CA LEU A 42 -5.34 13.03 -6.20
C LEU A 42 -6.63 12.20 -6.19
N PHE A 43 -7.44 12.36 -5.15
CA PHE A 43 -8.62 11.53 -4.93
C PHE A 43 -9.89 12.19 -5.48
N GLY A 44 -10.66 11.41 -6.25
CA GLY A 44 -11.79 11.91 -7.02
C GLY A 44 -11.43 12.29 -8.46
N SER A 45 -10.14 12.54 -8.74
CA SER A 45 -9.62 12.87 -10.08
C SER A 45 -8.63 11.81 -10.56
N LEU A 46 -7.37 11.86 -10.11
CA LEU A 46 -6.34 10.88 -10.50
C LEU A 46 -6.69 9.46 -10.01
N VAL A 47 -7.14 9.35 -8.79
CA VAL A 47 -7.62 8.11 -8.17
C VAL A 47 -9.13 8.22 -8.03
N HIS A 48 -9.87 7.47 -8.84
CA HIS A 48 -11.33 7.55 -8.89
C HIS A 48 -11.99 6.88 -7.69
N TRP A 49 -13.03 7.52 -7.17
CA TRP A 49 -13.87 6.95 -6.12
C TRP A 49 -14.59 5.67 -6.58
N GLY A 50 -14.72 4.71 -5.67
CA GLY A 50 -15.43 3.45 -5.90
C GLY A 50 -14.76 2.49 -6.88
N ARG A 51 -13.52 2.77 -7.30
CA ARG A 51 -12.76 1.90 -8.20
C ARG A 51 -11.59 1.26 -7.51
N ILE A 52 -11.29 0.01 -7.90
CA ILE A 52 -10.10 -0.68 -7.42
C ILE A 52 -8.86 0.12 -7.81
N TRP A 53 -7.99 0.37 -6.85
CA TRP A 53 -6.76 1.12 -7.03
C TRP A 53 -5.61 0.43 -6.30
N HIS A 54 -4.49 0.37 -6.95
CA HIS A 54 -3.23 -0.06 -6.39
C HIS A 54 -2.53 1.16 -5.77
N PRO A 55 -2.32 1.22 -4.44
CA PRO A 55 -1.66 2.34 -3.78
C PRO A 55 -0.14 2.28 -3.94
N GLY A 56 0.33 2.72 -5.10
CA GLY A 56 1.71 2.69 -5.56
C GLY A 56 1.80 3.09 -7.02
N ALA A 57 2.84 2.63 -7.70
CA ALA A 57 3.06 2.82 -9.14
C ALA A 57 3.81 1.62 -9.73
N ASP A 58 3.73 1.43 -11.05
CA ASP A 58 4.43 0.40 -11.82
C ASP A 58 4.08 -1.01 -11.35
N SER A 59 4.95 -1.73 -10.67
CA SER A 59 4.65 -3.04 -10.10
C SER A 59 3.76 -2.93 -8.86
N ALA A 60 2.92 -3.94 -8.64
CA ALA A 60 2.01 -3.97 -7.51
C ALA A 60 2.76 -3.90 -6.16
N THR A 61 2.29 -3.03 -5.28
CA THR A 61 2.78 -2.94 -3.90
C THR A 61 2.58 -4.27 -3.20
N THR A 62 3.59 -4.75 -2.52
CA THR A 62 3.53 -5.98 -1.75
C THR A 62 3.79 -5.73 -0.28
N ILE A 63 3.11 -6.50 0.56
CA ILE A 63 3.36 -6.58 1.98
C ILE A 63 3.58 -8.04 2.37
N SER A 64 4.54 -8.29 3.25
CA SER A 64 4.78 -9.62 3.79
C SER A 64 4.79 -9.63 5.31
N PHE A 65 4.31 -10.73 5.87
CA PHE A 65 4.30 -11.01 7.30
C PHE A 65 5.00 -12.35 7.55
N SER A 66 6.01 -12.36 8.42
CA SER A 66 6.76 -13.60 8.74
C SER A 66 5.98 -14.57 9.62
N LYS A 67 4.95 -14.08 10.30
CA LYS A 67 4.00 -14.87 11.13
C LYS A 67 2.57 -14.38 10.91
N ASN A 68 1.59 -15.14 11.38
CA ASN A 68 0.19 -14.72 11.37
C ASN A 68 0.02 -13.40 12.13
N VAL A 69 -0.89 -12.56 11.69
CA VAL A 69 -1.22 -11.27 12.30
C VAL A 69 -2.73 -11.09 12.43
N ILE A 70 -3.13 -10.12 13.23
CA ILE A 70 -4.50 -9.62 13.28
C ILE A 70 -4.46 -8.18 12.78
N ILE A 71 -5.24 -7.86 11.76
CA ILE A 71 -5.32 -6.49 11.20
C ILE A 71 -6.73 -5.98 11.43
N ASP A 72 -6.88 -4.89 12.19
CA ASP A 72 -8.17 -4.31 12.58
C ASP A 72 -9.18 -5.37 13.08
N GLY A 73 -8.69 -6.33 13.90
CA GLY A 73 -9.49 -7.40 14.47
C GLY A 73 -9.68 -8.63 13.58
N HIS A 74 -9.13 -8.66 12.38
CA HIS A 74 -9.27 -9.76 11.42
C HIS A 74 -7.94 -10.52 11.25
N ALA A 75 -8.01 -11.85 11.36
CA ALA A 75 -6.84 -12.70 11.20
C ALA A 75 -6.36 -12.75 9.74
N LEU A 76 -5.05 -12.65 9.56
CA LEU A 76 -4.37 -12.83 8.28
C LEU A 76 -3.18 -13.77 8.48
N ALA A 77 -3.07 -14.81 7.65
CA ALA A 77 -1.98 -15.78 7.72
C ALA A 77 -0.63 -15.13 7.36
N ALA A 78 0.46 -15.72 7.86
CA ALA A 78 1.80 -15.41 7.38
C ALA A 78 1.88 -15.57 5.86
N GLY A 79 2.62 -14.70 5.20
CA GLY A 79 2.74 -14.77 3.76
C GLY A 79 3.00 -13.43 3.12
N ARG A 80 2.97 -13.40 1.80
CA ARG A 80 3.14 -12.21 0.97
C ARG A 80 1.85 -11.94 0.19
N TYR A 81 1.45 -10.68 0.19
CA TYR A 81 0.21 -10.21 -0.42
C TYR A 81 0.49 -8.99 -1.28
N SER A 82 -0.28 -8.80 -2.34
CA SER A 82 -0.40 -7.50 -2.99
C SER A 82 -1.46 -6.66 -2.27
N LEU A 83 -1.20 -5.35 -2.17
CA LEU A 83 -2.11 -4.39 -1.54
C LEU A 83 -2.95 -3.68 -2.61
N TRP A 84 -4.26 -3.63 -2.36
CA TRP A 84 -5.22 -2.93 -3.19
C TRP A 84 -6.19 -2.16 -2.30
N THR A 85 -6.81 -1.14 -2.87
CA THR A 85 -7.85 -0.37 -2.17
C THR A 85 -9.01 -0.07 -3.10
N ILE A 86 -10.17 0.20 -2.51
CA ILE A 86 -11.28 0.87 -3.17
C ILE A 86 -11.53 2.14 -2.38
N PRO A 87 -11.01 3.29 -2.86
CA PRO A 87 -11.24 4.58 -2.24
C PRO A 87 -12.70 4.99 -2.36
N ASP A 88 -13.26 5.54 -1.29
CA ASP A 88 -14.57 6.16 -1.29
C ASP A 88 -14.49 7.61 -0.83
N ALA A 89 -15.42 8.43 -1.34
CA ALA A 89 -15.52 9.83 -0.94
C ALA A 89 -15.93 9.95 0.55
N PRO A 90 -15.31 10.87 1.30
CA PRO A 90 -15.70 11.09 2.69
C PRO A 90 -17.22 11.36 2.83
N PRO A 91 -17.87 10.90 3.89
CA PRO A 91 -17.32 10.24 5.08
C PRO A 91 -17.23 8.70 4.97
N LYS A 92 -17.42 8.13 3.79
CA LYS A 92 -17.39 6.67 3.63
C LYS A 92 -15.99 6.11 3.88
N PRO A 93 -15.87 4.93 4.55
CA PRO A 93 -14.59 4.26 4.72
C PRO A 93 -14.08 3.70 3.39
N TRP A 94 -12.77 3.56 3.29
CA TRP A 94 -12.14 2.84 2.18
C TRP A 94 -12.16 1.33 2.42
N THR A 95 -12.17 0.55 1.33
CA THR A 95 -11.87 -0.87 1.42
C THR A 95 -10.37 -1.08 1.18
N VAL A 96 -9.69 -1.76 2.10
CA VAL A 96 -8.29 -2.20 1.94
C VAL A 96 -8.29 -3.71 1.72
N ILE A 97 -7.53 -4.17 0.74
CA ILE A 97 -7.54 -5.55 0.27
C ILE A 97 -6.11 -6.11 0.31
N PHE A 98 -5.96 -7.27 0.96
CA PHE A 98 -4.76 -8.11 0.91
C PHE A 98 -5.05 -9.28 -0.01
N ASN A 99 -4.40 -9.30 -1.18
CA ASN A 99 -4.67 -10.28 -2.22
C ASN A 99 -3.48 -11.24 -2.36
N ARG A 100 -3.75 -12.55 -2.58
CA ARG A 100 -2.71 -13.59 -2.72
C ARG A 100 -1.95 -13.52 -4.04
N GLY A 101 -2.52 -12.91 -5.07
CA GLY A 101 -1.86 -12.67 -6.35
C GLY A 101 -0.78 -11.61 -6.23
N VAL A 102 0.48 -12.00 -6.27
CA VAL A 102 1.65 -11.10 -6.20
C VAL A 102 2.41 -11.08 -7.52
N GLY A 103 3.24 -10.05 -7.75
CA GLY A 103 4.12 -9.96 -8.92
C GLY A 103 3.45 -9.43 -10.19
N GLY A 104 2.22 -8.91 -10.10
CA GLY A 104 1.52 -8.27 -11.22
C GLY A 104 1.90 -6.81 -11.43
N TRP A 105 1.45 -6.26 -12.57
CA TRP A 105 1.50 -4.83 -12.85
C TRP A 105 0.37 -4.11 -12.07
N HIS A 106 0.55 -2.83 -11.73
CA HIS A 106 -0.38 -2.09 -10.87
C HIS A 106 -1.81 -1.94 -11.40
N THR A 107 -2.06 -2.21 -12.67
CA THR A 107 -3.40 -2.16 -13.25
C THR A 107 -4.12 -3.51 -13.26
N ASN A 108 -3.39 -4.59 -12.95
CA ASN A 108 -3.88 -5.96 -13.10
C ASN A 108 -4.25 -6.54 -11.73
N TYR A 109 -5.39 -6.12 -11.19
CA TYR A 109 -5.94 -6.72 -9.99
C TYR A 109 -6.23 -8.22 -10.21
N PRO A 110 -5.69 -9.13 -9.36
CA PRO A 110 -5.80 -10.57 -9.62
C PRO A 110 -7.21 -11.15 -9.45
N GLY A 111 -8.14 -10.36 -8.92
CA GLY A 111 -9.53 -10.76 -8.73
C GLY A 111 -9.89 -11.10 -7.29
N GLU A 112 -11.18 -10.97 -6.96
CA GLU A 112 -11.72 -11.16 -5.61
C GLU A 112 -11.54 -12.59 -5.08
N SER A 113 -11.51 -13.59 -5.95
CA SER A 113 -11.30 -14.98 -5.58
C SER A 113 -9.93 -15.22 -4.91
N GLN A 114 -8.98 -14.32 -5.10
CA GLN A 114 -7.66 -14.35 -4.49
C GLN A 114 -7.52 -13.43 -3.28
N ASP A 115 -8.57 -12.73 -2.87
CA ASP A 115 -8.53 -11.90 -1.67
C ASP A 115 -8.39 -12.77 -0.42
N ALA A 116 -7.36 -12.48 0.35
CA ALA A 116 -7.15 -13.09 1.65
C ALA A 116 -7.92 -12.35 2.74
N LEU A 117 -8.03 -11.04 2.60
CA LEU A 117 -8.70 -10.17 3.56
C LEU A 117 -9.17 -8.89 2.88
N ARG A 118 -10.38 -8.45 3.21
CA ARG A 118 -10.94 -7.13 2.92
C ARG A 118 -11.30 -6.43 4.21
N LEU A 119 -10.86 -5.20 4.38
CA LEU A 119 -11.10 -4.37 5.56
C LEU A 119 -11.84 -3.10 5.16
N SER A 120 -12.79 -2.69 5.98
CA SER A 120 -13.40 -1.36 5.92
C SER A 120 -12.63 -0.43 6.86
N VAL A 121 -11.93 0.56 6.32
CA VAL A 121 -11.01 1.43 7.06
C VAL A 121 -11.47 2.88 6.96
N ALA A 122 -11.80 3.50 8.08
CA ALA A 122 -12.05 4.93 8.14
C ALA A 122 -10.75 5.70 7.88
N THR A 123 -10.80 6.65 6.94
CA THR A 123 -9.64 7.49 6.65
C THR A 123 -9.51 8.65 7.63
N GLU A 124 -8.29 9.11 7.82
CA GLU A 124 -7.95 10.31 8.59
C GLU A 124 -7.43 11.40 7.65
N THR A 125 -7.48 12.65 8.11
CA THR A 125 -6.84 13.78 7.43
C THR A 125 -5.54 14.11 8.12
N GLY A 126 -4.45 14.20 7.37
CA GLY A 126 -3.13 14.57 7.86
C GLY A 126 -2.52 15.74 7.10
N PRO A 127 -1.32 16.20 7.49
CA PRO A 127 -0.55 17.15 6.70
C PRO A 127 -0.29 16.61 5.29
N HIS A 128 -0.14 17.51 4.31
CA HIS A 128 0.10 17.10 2.92
C HIS A 128 1.39 16.27 2.78
N MET A 129 1.24 15.06 2.26
CA MET A 129 2.34 14.15 1.91
C MET A 129 2.51 14.12 0.40
N GLU A 130 3.56 14.74 -0.10
CA GLU A 130 3.80 14.90 -1.54
C GLU A 130 4.05 13.55 -2.25
N THR A 131 4.80 12.66 -1.60
CA THR A 131 5.13 11.34 -2.14
C THR A 131 4.37 10.27 -1.37
N LEU A 132 3.65 9.38 -2.06
CA LEU A 132 2.95 8.25 -1.44
C LEU A 132 3.90 7.47 -0.52
N THR A 133 3.47 7.25 0.71
CA THR A 133 4.33 6.69 1.76
C THR A 133 3.57 5.69 2.63
N TYR A 134 4.22 4.58 2.92
CA TYR A 134 3.86 3.66 4.01
C TYR A 134 4.81 3.90 5.18
N TYR A 135 4.27 3.96 6.40
CA TYR A 135 5.07 4.19 7.60
C TYR A 135 4.38 3.70 8.86
N PHE A 136 5.16 3.51 9.94
CA PHE A 136 4.69 3.05 11.24
C PHE A 136 4.88 4.15 12.28
N PRO A 137 3.87 5.02 12.52
CA PRO A 137 3.99 6.11 13.50
C PRO A 137 3.94 5.63 14.94
N VAL A 138 3.38 4.43 15.18
CA VAL A 138 3.28 3.82 16.51
C VAL A 138 3.70 2.36 16.39
N VAL A 139 4.62 1.96 17.24
CA VAL A 139 5.08 0.57 17.39
C VAL A 139 5.20 0.26 18.87
N ASP A 140 4.53 -0.79 19.32
CA ASP A 140 4.56 -1.29 20.69
C ASP A 140 5.07 -2.74 20.71
N ALA A 141 5.09 -3.36 21.88
CA ALA A 141 5.66 -4.71 22.08
C ALA A 141 5.05 -5.78 21.16
N ASP A 142 3.74 -5.76 20.92
CA ASP A 142 3.01 -6.74 20.11
C ASP A 142 2.10 -6.14 19.06
N SER A 143 2.12 -4.82 18.91
CA SER A 143 1.21 -4.11 18.00
C SER A 143 1.88 -2.91 17.33
N ALA A 144 1.34 -2.50 16.19
CA ALA A 144 1.76 -1.31 15.48
C ALA A 144 0.59 -0.70 14.70
N VAL A 145 0.72 0.55 14.32
CA VAL A 145 -0.16 1.19 13.34
C VAL A 145 0.63 1.36 12.05
N LEU A 146 0.18 0.71 10.98
CA LEU A 146 0.65 0.97 9.63
C LEU A 146 -0.22 2.08 9.04
N ARG A 147 0.40 3.09 8.45
CA ARG A 147 -0.30 4.13 7.69
C ARG A 147 0.15 4.14 6.25
N LEU A 148 -0.82 4.17 5.33
CA LEU A 148 -0.67 4.60 3.96
C LEU A 148 -1.08 6.06 3.90
N GLN A 149 -0.24 6.93 3.33
CA GLN A 149 -0.57 8.35 3.17
C GLN A 149 -0.17 8.87 1.79
N TRP A 150 -1.06 9.63 1.17
CA TRP A 150 -0.78 10.44 -0.02
C TRP A 150 -1.66 11.69 -0.03
N GLY A 151 -1.07 12.85 -0.35
CA GLY A 151 -1.76 14.11 -0.11
C GLY A 151 -2.14 14.26 1.36
N THR A 152 -3.36 14.62 1.64
CA THR A 152 -3.89 14.76 3.01
C THR A 152 -4.64 13.52 3.51
N VAL A 153 -4.80 12.50 2.68
CA VAL A 153 -5.52 11.27 3.06
C VAL A 153 -4.58 10.28 3.72
N VAL A 154 -4.98 9.80 4.88
CA VAL A 154 -4.29 8.79 5.68
C VAL A 154 -5.21 7.59 5.87
N VAL A 155 -4.71 6.40 5.57
CA VAL A 155 -5.42 5.12 5.76
C VAL A 155 -4.69 4.34 6.85
N PRO A 156 -5.17 4.37 8.10
CA PRO A 156 -4.53 3.67 9.22
C PRO A 156 -5.00 2.21 9.29
N MET A 157 -4.09 1.30 9.61
CA MET A 157 -4.36 -0.12 9.87
C MET A 157 -3.65 -0.52 11.15
N LYS A 158 -4.40 -1.05 12.12
CA LYS A 158 -3.83 -1.58 13.36
C LYS A 158 -3.40 -3.02 13.15
N ILE A 159 -2.14 -3.31 13.38
CA ILE A 159 -1.56 -4.65 13.25
C ILE A 159 -1.18 -5.15 14.62
N LYS A 160 -1.64 -6.36 14.97
CA LYS A 160 -1.25 -7.07 16.18
C LYS A 160 -0.54 -8.36 15.77
N ALA A 161 0.67 -8.56 16.32
CA ALA A 161 1.41 -9.81 16.16
C ALA A 161 0.72 -10.92 16.97
N THR A 162 0.62 -12.11 16.38
CA THR A 162 0.24 -13.31 17.13
C THR A 162 1.49 -13.96 17.71
N GLN A 163 1.37 -14.54 18.89
CA GLN A 163 2.47 -15.26 19.56
C GLN A 163 2.76 -16.60 18.87
#